data_0afee4a8b20c6c047ade225cc76f2ed4
#
_entry.id   0afee4a8b20c6c047ade225cc76f2ed4
#
_cell.length_a   1.000
_cell.length_b   1.000
_cell.length_c   1.000
_cell.angle_alpha   90.00
_cell.angle_beta   90.00
_cell.angle_gamma   90.00
#
_symmetry.space_group_name_H-M   'P 1'
#
loop_
_entity.id
_entity.type
_entity.pdbx_description
1 polymer ?
#
loop_
_entity_poly.entity_id
_entity_poly.type
_entity_poly.pdbx_seq_one_letter_code
_entity_poly.pdbx_strand_id
1 'polypeptide(L)'
;KGTTETKRRILVYDLGGGTFDVTVMEIEGDQYRAIATDGDMRLGGHDWDQRLVDYIAEDIIRTDGFDPRDDPNVAGKLWRECEDAKRTLTVREKANISIELNGKLFKIEVTREKFETLSRDLLDRTIFTTKQAVQQAQLTWDELDMILLVGGSTRMPSISAELLRVSGKQPQQSISPDEAVAHGAAIRAGLILANKRGKTTEITIKNVNSHSLGVVGIDSKTKRPRNGIVIPRNTPLPVVAKRLFLTNKPNQQSILVQIVEGESNNPDDCSQIGKCTVAKMPANLPAKTPIEVRFKYEENGRLTVTVQVRGSNNRLKHELKRENSLTLEQLQGWK
;
A
#
# COMPACT_ATOMS: atom_id res chain seq x y z
N LYS A 1 40.57 -1.12 13.83
CA LYS A 1 39.63 -1.47 14.92
C LYS A 1 38.24 -1.19 14.36
N GLY A 2 37.56 -2.23 13.89
CA GLY A 2 36.20 -2.10 13.40
C GLY A 2 35.28 -1.71 14.55
N THR A 3 34.69 -0.52 14.46
CA THR A 3 33.46 -0.22 15.20
C THR A 3 32.44 -1.21 14.70
N THR A 4 32.03 -2.14 15.54
CA THR A 4 30.83 -2.99 15.30
C THR A 4 29.67 -2.02 15.19
N GLU A 5 29.25 -1.69 13.96
CA GLU A 5 28.06 -0.90 13.71
C GLU A 5 26.89 -1.65 14.32
N THR A 6 26.26 -1.05 15.30
CA THR A 6 25.12 -1.67 15.99
C THR A 6 23.94 -1.75 15.03
N LYS A 7 23.52 -2.97 14.76
CA LYS A 7 22.33 -3.27 13.98
C LYS A 7 21.11 -2.70 14.70
N ARG A 8 20.31 -1.89 14.02
CA ARG A 8 19.05 -1.31 14.53
C ARG A 8 17.87 -1.85 13.75
N ARG A 9 16.77 -2.09 14.45
CA ARG A 9 15.49 -2.51 13.89
C ARG A 9 14.44 -1.46 14.14
N ILE A 10 13.90 -0.90 13.08
CA ILE A 10 12.96 0.21 13.13
C ILE A 10 11.65 -0.22 12.49
N LEU A 11 10.54 0.11 13.14
CA LEU A 11 9.22 0.02 12.53
C LEU A 11 8.84 1.42 12.06
N VAL A 12 8.56 1.56 10.77
CA VAL A 12 7.98 2.76 10.16
C VAL A 12 6.49 2.54 10.03
N TYR A 13 5.71 3.41 10.66
CA TYR A 13 4.25 3.44 10.62
C TYR A 13 3.83 4.68 9.84
N ASP A 14 3.40 4.49 8.60
CA ASP A 14 3.01 5.57 7.69
C ASP A 14 1.49 5.56 7.48
N LEU A 15 0.82 6.54 8.08
CA LEU A 15 -0.62 6.75 7.91
C LEU A 15 -0.84 8.09 7.21
N GLY A 16 -1.04 7.99 5.90
CA GLY A 16 -1.31 9.12 5.03
C GLY A 16 -2.78 9.54 5.00
N GLY A 17 -3.16 10.30 3.98
CA GLY A 17 -4.55 10.71 3.75
C GLY A 17 -5.44 9.58 3.23
N GLY A 18 -4.90 8.67 2.41
CA GLY A 18 -5.67 7.60 1.75
C GLY A 18 -5.13 6.19 1.88
N THR A 19 -3.90 6.04 2.38
CA THR A 19 -3.24 4.73 2.54
C THR A 19 -2.58 4.62 3.90
N PHE A 20 -2.46 3.39 4.35
CA PHE A 20 -1.70 2.98 5.51
C PHE A 20 -0.62 1.99 5.09
N ASP A 21 0.62 2.27 5.43
CA ASP A 21 1.76 1.41 5.17
C ASP A 21 2.58 1.21 6.45
N VAL A 22 3.05 0.00 6.67
CA VAL A 22 3.93 -0.33 7.79
C VAL A 22 5.10 -1.15 7.29
N THR A 23 6.31 -0.72 7.64
CA THR A 23 7.55 -1.40 7.22
C THR A 23 8.45 -1.64 8.41
N VAL A 24 8.90 -2.88 8.57
CA VAL A 24 9.96 -3.24 9.50
C VAL A 24 11.27 -3.22 8.74
N MET A 25 12.21 -2.41 9.22
CA MET A 25 13.53 -2.19 8.60
C MET A 25 14.65 -2.59 9.54
N GLU A 26 15.74 -3.05 8.94
CA GLU A 26 17.02 -3.27 9.60
C GLU A 26 18.04 -2.29 9.03
N ILE A 27 18.74 -1.61 9.90
CA ILE A 27 19.77 -0.61 9.56
C ILE A 27 21.09 -1.05 10.18
N GLU A 28 22.12 -1.20 9.35
CA GLU A 28 23.48 -1.53 9.78
C GLU A 28 24.43 -0.59 9.04
N GLY A 29 24.96 0.42 9.74
CA GLY A 29 25.69 1.52 9.12
C GLY A 29 24.86 2.21 8.05
N ASP A 30 25.39 2.24 6.84
CA ASP A 30 24.76 2.83 5.66
C ASP A 30 23.86 1.83 4.88
N GLN A 31 23.64 0.65 5.42
CA GLN A 31 22.78 -0.36 4.80
C GLN A 31 21.37 -0.33 5.40
N TYR A 32 20.40 -0.04 4.57
CA TYR A 32 18.98 0.00 4.90
C TYR A 32 18.27 -1.17 4.22
N ARG A 33 17.72 -2.08 5.00
CA ARG A 33 17.04 -3.27 4.48
C ARG A 33 15.62 -3.38 5.03
N ALA A 34 14.62 -3.34 4.17
CA ALA A 34 13.28 -3.75 4.55
C ALA A 34 13.28 -5.26 4.83
N ILE A 35 12.66 -5.69 5.93
CA ILE A 35 12.51 -7.10 6.32
C ILE A 35 11.11 -7.56 5.98
N ALA A 36 10.11 -6.78 6.38
CA ALA A 36 8.72 -7.02 6.11
C ALA A 36 7.99 -5.71 5.88
N THR A 37 6.99 -5.74 5.03
CA THR A 37 6.08 -4.63 4.81
C THR A 37 4.66 -5.16 4.70
N ASP A 38 3.71 -4.40 5.20
CA ASP A 38 2.28 -4.65 5.12
C ASP A 38 1.55 -3.31 4.98
N GLY A 39 0.27 -3.33 4.67
CA GLY A 39 -0.46 -2.09 4.54
C GLY A 39 -1.93 -2.30 4.17
N ASP A 40 -2.65 -1.19 4.10
CA ASP A 40 -4.02 -1.13 3.61
C ASP A 40 -4.14 0.05 2.63
N MET A 41 -4.31 -0.26 1.35
CA MET A 41 -4.40 0.72 0.26
C MET A 41 -5.71 1.54 0.27
N ARG A 42 -6.64 1.20 1.17
CA ARG A 42 -7.95 1.85 1.31
C ARG A 42 -8.20 2.24 2.76
N LEU A 43 -7.16 2.68 3.46
CA LEU A 43 -7.24 3.12 4.84
C LEU A 43 -6.32 4.32 5.05
N GLY A 44 -6.89 5.47 5.33
CA GLY A 44 -6.15 6.71 5.56
C GLY A 44 -7.00 7.76 6.25
N GLY A 45 -6.43 8.93 6.46
CA GLY A 45 -7.09 10.05 7.16
C GLY A 45 -8.46 10.42 6.61
N HIS A 46 -8.71 10.14 5.34
CA HIS A 46 -10.00 10.32 4.68
C HIS A 46 -11.11 9.45 5.30
N ASP A 47 -10.79 8.23 5.73
CA ASP A 47 -11.77 7.36 6.39
C ASP A 47 -12.15 7.89 7.77
N TRP A 48 -11.21 8.53 8.48
CA TRP A 48 -11.50 9.25 9.73
C TRP A 48 -12.40 10.46 9.50
N ASP A 49 -12.18 11.22 8.41
CA ASP A 49 -13.07 12.33 8.01
C ASP A 49 -14.47 11.81 7.74
N GLN A 50 -14.59 10.69 7.01
CA GLN A 50 -15.89 10.05 6.71
C GLN A 50 -16.67 9.72 7.98
N ARG A 51 -16.01 9.25 9.05
CA ARG A 51 -16.69 8.99 10.34
C ARG A 51 -17.33 10.25 10.94
N LEU A 52 -16.65 11.39 10.82
CA LEU A 52 -17.22 12.68 11.25
C LEU A 52 -18.37 13.12 10.34
N VAL A 53 -18.17 13.01 9.01
CA VAL A 53 -19.22 13.36 8.03
C VAL A 53 -20.50 12.57 8.30
N ASP A 54 -20.37 11.26 8.49
CA ASP A 54 -21.52 10.39 8.74
C ASP A 54 -22.20 10.75 10.07
N TYR A 55 -21.43 10.96 11.14
CA TYR A 55 -21.96 11.35 12.45
C TYR A 55 -22.73 12.68 12.39
N ILE A 56 -22.18 13.70 11.72
CA ILE A 56 -22.84 15.01 11.59
C ILE A 56 -24.07 14.92 10.69
N ALA A 57 -23.99 14.19 9.58
CA ALA A 57 -25.12 13.99 8.69
C ALA A 57 -26.28 13.29 9.38
N GLU A 58 -26.02 12.24 10.16
CA GLU A 58 -27.04 11.53 10.96
C GLU A 58 -27.69 12.44 12.01
N ASP A 59 -26.94 13.33 12.64
CA ASP A 59 -27.48 14.30 13.59
C ASP A 59 -28.42 15.30 12.90
N ILE A 60 -28.04 15.80 11.72
CA ILE A 60 -28.89 16.73 10.93
C ILE A 60 -30.14 16.00 10.42
N ILE A 61 -30.03 14.78 9.92
CA ILE A 61 -31.19 13.98 9.49
C ILE A 61 -32.18 13.82 10.64
N ARG A 62 -31.69 13.50 11.83
CA ARG A 62 -32.54 13.29 13.01
C ARG A 62 -33.24 14.59 13.45
N THR A 63 -32.60 15.74 13.33
CA THR A 63 -33.13 17.02 13.82
C THR A 63 -33.97 17.77 12.80
N ASP A 64 -33.68 17.61 11.48
CA ASP A 64 -34.23 18.44 10.42
C ASP A 64 -34.78 17.63 9.22
N GLY A 65 -34.56 16.29 9.22
CA GLY A 65 -35.08 15.40 8.18
C GLY A 65 -34.40 15.51 6.82
N PHE A 66 -33.28 16.24 6.72
CA PHE A 66 -32.51 16.47 5.49
C PHE A 66 -31.15 15.79 5.57
N ASP A 67 -30.75 15.06 4.55
CA ASP A 67 -29.39 14.52 4.44
C ASP A 67 -28.46 15.51 3.73
N PRO A 68 -27.49 16.09 4.43
CA PRO A 68 -26.57 17.06 3.82
C PRO A 68 -25.65 16.44 2.76
N ARG A 69 -25.61 15.13 2.64
CA ARG A 69 -24.78 14.40 1.66
C ARG A 69 -25.45 14.31 0.29
N ASP A 70 -26.77 14.55 0.20
CA ASP A 70 -27.54 14.52 -1.06
C ASP A 70 -27.24 15.73 -1.97
N ASP A 71 -26.82 16.86 -1.41
CA ASP A 71 -26.39 18.03 -2.18
C ASP A 71 -24.84 18.06 -2.28
N PRO A 72 -24.25 17.94 -3.49
CA PRO A 72 -22.80 17.91 -3.66
C PRO A 72 -22.06 19.14 -3.11
N ASN A 73 -22.68 20.33 -3.15
CA ASN A 73 -22.08 21.56 -2.63
C ASN A 73 -22.04 21.55 -1.10
N VAL A 74 -23.11 21.08 -0.51
CA VAL A 74 -23.25 20.96 0.95
C VAL A 74 -22.33 19.85 1.45
N ALA A 75 -22.34 18.68 0.80
CA ALA A 75 -21.44 17.56 1.10
C ALA A 75 -19.97 17.99 1.07
N GLY A 76 -19.56 18.76 0.06
CA GLY A 76 -18.20 19.27 -0.05
C GLY A 76 -17.81 20.27 1.04
N LYS A 77 -18.77 21.07 1.54
CA LYS A 77 -18.56 21.97 2.70
C LYS A 77 -18.45 21.15 3.99
N LEU A 78 -19.39 20.23 4.20
CA LEU A 78 -19.39 19.35 5.36
C LEU A 78 -18.09 18.59 5.48
N TRP A 79 -17.60 18.06 4.37
CA TRP A 79 -16.34 17.35 4.31
C TRP A 79 -15.16 18.21 4.82
N ARG A 80 -15.03 19.44 4.32
CA ARG A 80 -13.96 20.35 4.72
C ARG A 80 -14.04 20.72 6.22
N GLU A 81 -15.23 21.01 6.70
CA GLU A 81 -15.46 21.30 8.13
C GLU A 81 -15.07 20.09 9.01
N CYS A 82 -15.37 18.85 8.56
CA CYS A 82 -15.00 17.64 9.27
C CYS A 82 -13.48 17.38 9.24
N GLU A 83 -12.80 17.63 8.12
CA GLU A 83 -11.35 17.55 8.05
C GLU A 83 -10.68 18.57 8.97
N ASP A 84 -11.16 19.82 8.99
CA ASP A 84 -10.66 20.86 9.89
C ASP A 84 -10.94 20.53 11.36
N ALA A 85 -12.11 19.95 11.65
CA ALA A 85 -12.44 19.46 12.99
C ALA A 85 -11.48 18.32 13.41
N LYS A 86 -11.22 17.34 12.55
CA LYS A 86 -10.21 16.29 12.79
C LYS A 86 -8.84 16.88 13.14
N ARG A 87 -8.36 17.84 12.35
CA ARG A 87 -7.10 18.54 12.63
C ARG A 87 -7.13 19.28 13.98
N THR A 88 -8.23 19.96 14.27
CA THR A 88 -8.42 20.66 15.55
C THR A 88 -8.38 19.69 16.73
N LEU A 89 -9.02 18.52 16.60
CA LEU A 89 -9.06 17.48 17.63
C LEU A 89 -7.71 16.80 17.89
N THR A 90 -6.71 16.98 17.01
CA THR A 90 -5.35 16.53 17.32
C THR A 90 -4.70 17.34 18.44
N VAL A 91 -5.10 18.60 18.59
CA VAL A 91 -4.51 19.56 19.56
C VAL A 91 -5.48 19.90 20.70
N ARG A 92 -6.79 20.02 20.39
CA ARG A 92 -7.83 20.44 21.32
C ARG A 92 -8.75 19.29 21.69
N GLU A 93 -9.38 19.38 22.85
CA GLU A 93 -10.37 18.39 23.35
C GLU A 93 -11.71 18.47 22.61
N LYS A 94 -12.01 19.61 21.96
CA LYS A 94 -13.27 19.90 21.31
C LYS A 94 -13.06 20.65 20.00
N ALA A 95 -13.92 20.37 19.03
CA ALA A 95 -14.04 21.11 17.79
C ALA A 95 -15.51 21.44 17.50
N ASN A 96 -15.76 22.57 16.81
CA ASN A 96 -17.10 22.96 16.36
C ASN A 96 -17.16 22.82 14.85
N ILE A 97 -18.15 22.11 14.37
CA ILE A 97 -18.48 21.98 12.94
C ILE A 97 -19.68 22.88 12.69
N SER A 98 -19.54 23.80 11.72
CA SER A 98 -20.59 24.76 11.39
C SER A 98 -20.97 24.64 9.92
N ILE A 99 -22.24 24.33 9.67
CA ILE A 99 -22.74 24.16 8.31
C ILE A 99 -24.06 24.91 8.12
N GLU A 100 -24.18 25.66 7.03
CA GLU A 100 -25.42 26.35 6.66
C GLU A 100 -26.16 25.54 5.60
N LEU A 101 -27.44 25.23 5.89
CA LEU A 101 -28.34 24.47 5.05
C LEU A 101 -29.68 25.19 4.98
N ASN A 102 -30.20 25.44 3.78
CA ASN A 102 -31.53 26.04 3.58
C ASN A 102 -31.77 27.31 4.42
N GLY A 103 -30.71 28.15 4.60
CA GLY A 103 -30.74 29.36 5.40
C GLY A 103 -30.68 29.12 6.93
N LYS A 104 -30.50 27.86 7.38
CA LYS A 104 -30.34 27.49 8.79
C LYS A 104 -28.90 27.13 9.08
N LEU A 105 -28.33 27.70 10.15
CA LEU A 105 -26.98 27.40 10.60
C LEU A 105 -27.01 26.30 11.65
N PHE A 106 -26.37 25.17 11.35
CA PHE A 106 -26.12 24.08 12.29
C PHE A 106 -24.73 24.26 12.92
N LYS A 107 -24.67 24.17 14.25
CA LYS A 107 -23.41 24.17 15.01
C LYS A 107 -23.38 22.94 15.88
N ILE A 108 -22.46 22.03 15.60
CA ILE A 108 -22.35 20.77 16.32
C ILE A 108 -20.95 20.70 16.94
N GLU A 109 -20.91 20.58 18.28
CA GLU A 109 -19.66 20.34 19.01
C GLU A 109 -19.33 18.84 18.98
N VAL A 110 -18.10 18.52 18.63
CA VAL A 110 -17.56 17.15 18.68
C VAL A 110 -16.38 17.14 19.65
N THR A 111 -16.37 16.19 20.59
CA THR A 111 -15.24 15.97 21.48
C THR A 111 -14.24 14.98 20.86
N ARG A 112 -12.96 15.06 21.29
CA ARG A 112 -11.94 14.09 20.91
C ARG A 112 -12.35 12.67 21.27
N GLU A 113 -12.88 12.46 22.47
CA GLU A 113 -13.36 11.15 22.94
C GLU A 113 -14.44 10.57 22.03
N LYS A 114 -15.40 11.42 21.60
CA LYS A 114 -16.43 11.00 20.65
C LYS A 114 -15.84 10.60 19.31
N PHE A 115 -14.92 11.41 18.78
CA PHE A 115 -14.22 11.14 17.53
C PHE A 115 -13.41 9.83 17.59
N GLU A 116 -12.66 9.61 18.66
CA GLU A 116 -11.89 8.38 18.88
C GLU A 116 -12.81 7.15 18.97
N THR A 117 -13.97 7.29 19.60
CA THR A 117 -14.99 6.23 19.63
C THR A 117 -15.53 5.90 18.24
N LEU A 118 -15.85 6.92 17.43
CA LEU A 118 -16.38 6.76 16.09
C LEU A 118 -15.38 6.10 15.12
N SER A 119 -14.09 6.27 15.37
CA SER A 119 -13.02 5.80 14.49
C SER A 119 -12.18 4.64 15.09
N ARG A 120 -12.64 4.04 16.17
CA ARG A 120 -11.89 3.00 16.88
C ARG A 120 -11.57 1.79 15.99
N ASP A 121 -12.52 1.36 15.18
CA ASP A 121 -12.35 0.24 14.26
C ASP A 121 -11.26 0.50 13.21
N LEU A 122 -11.11 1.75 12.74
CA LEU A 122 -10.06 2.14 11.79
C LEU A 122 -8.69 2.04 12.46
N LEU A 123 -8.56 2.52 13.70
CA LEU A 123 -7.34 2.40 14.48
C LEU A 123 -6.98 0.91 14.72
N ASP A 124 -7.96 0.10 15.11
CA ASP A 124 -7.74 -1.33 15.36
C ASP A 124 -7.25 -2.07 14.09
N ARG A 125 -7.73 -1.68 12.90
CA ARG A 125 -7.23 -2.20 11.61
C ARG A 125 -5.75 -1.89 11.41
N THR A 126 -5.32 -0.65 11.65
CA THR A 126 -3.90 -0.27 11.51
C THR A 126 -3.01 -1.04 12.49
N ILE A 127 -3.46 -1.20 13.73
CA ILE A 127 -2.73 -1.96 14.76
C ILE A 127 -2.65 -3.44 14.42
N PHE A 128 -3.72 -4.02 13.90
CA PHE A 128 -3.72 -5.42 13.45
C PHE A 128 -2.69 -5.64 12.34
N THR A 129 -2.71 -4.80 11.30
CA THR A 129 -1.73 -4.86 10.19
C THR A 129 -0.30 -4.66 10.71
N THR A 130 -0.10 -3.75 11.66
CA THR A 130 1.21 -3.52 12.28
C THR A 130 1.72 -4.76 13.01
N LYS A 131 0.87 -5.43 13.80
CA LYS A 131 1.22 -6.70 14.45
C LYS A 131 1.60 -7.77 13.45
N GLN A 132 0.86 -7.88 12.35
CA GLN A 132 1.20 -8.82 11.27
C GLN A 132 2.56 -8.54 10.66
N ALA A 133 2.90 -7.28 10.39
CA ALA A 133 4.21 -6.90 9.83
C ALA A 133 5.36 -7.29 10.78
N VAL A 134 5.22 -7.06 12.08
CA VAL A 134 6.20 -7.48 13.09
C VAL A 134 6.36 -9.00 13.12
N GLN A 135 5.24 -9.73 13.11
CA GLN A 135 5.26 -11.20 13.06
C GLN A 135 5.90 -11.74 11.78
N GLN A 136 5.63 -11.12 10.62
CA GLN A 136 6.23 -11.52 9.34
C GLN A 136 7.74 -11.23 9.29
N ALA A 137 8.19 -10.19 9.99
CA ALA A 137 9.61 -9.92 10.20
C ALA A 137 10.27 -10.96 11.13
N GLN A 138 9.49 -11.86 11.73
CA GLN A 138 9.92 -12.83 12.75
C GLN A 138 10.54 -12.14 13.97
N LEU A 139 9.98 -11.00 14.37
CA LEU A 139 10.42 -10.21 15.52
C LEU A 139 9.30 -10.11 16.58
N THR A 140 9.74 -9.78 17.77
CA THR A 140 8.88 -9.30 18.87
C THR A 140 8.96 -7.79 19.00
N TRP A 141 8.05 -7.17 19.76
CA TRP A 141 8.09 -5.73 20.02
C TRP A 141 9.37 -5.30 20.75
N ASP A 142 9.91 -6.15 21.63
CA ASP A 142 11.14 -5.85 22.39
C ASP A 142 12.37 -5.76 21.52
N GLU A 143 12.39 -6.50 20.40
CA GLU A 143 13.49 -6.51 19.45
C GLU A 143 13.50 -5.31 18.49
N LEU A 144 12.47 -4.47 18.52
CA LEU A 144 12.45 -3.20 17.80
C LEU A 144 13.15 -2.13 18.65
N ASP A 145 14.03 -1.36 18.06
CA ASP A 145 14.71 -0.24 18.73
C ASP A 145 13.86 1.02 18.72
N MET A 146 13.02 1.20 17.69
CA MET A 146 12.26 2.42 17.47
C MET A 146 10.99 2.17 16.66
N ILE A 147 9.96 2.97 16.95
CA ILE A 147 8.77 3.13 16.10
C ILE A 147 8.78 4.55 15.58
N LEU A 148 8.82 4.71 14.26
CA LEU A 148 8.84 6.00 13.58
C LEU A 148 7.48 6.27 12.93
N LEU A 149 6.88 7.42 13.24
CA LEU A 149 5.61 7.88 12.69
C LEU A 149 5.83 8.75 11.46
N VAL A 150 5.15 8.43 10.37
CA VAL A 150 5.13 9.14 9.10
C VAL A 150 3.69 9.31 8.64
N GLY A 151 3.43 10.34 7.82
CA GLY A 151 2.10 10.69 7.34
C GLY A 151 1.31 11.57 8.31
N GLY A 152 0.57 12.55 7.76
CA GLY A 152 -0.12 13.58 8.53
C GLY A 152 -1.16 13.05 9.50
N SER A 153 -1.78 11.91 9.21
CA SER A 153 -2.79 11.28 10.06
C SER A 153 -2.21 10.68 11.35
N THR A 154 -0.89 10.43 11.41
CA THR A 154 -0.21 9.98 12.65
C THR A 154 -0.16 11.05 13.75
N ARG A 155 -0.56 12.29 13.44
CA ARG A 155 -0.70 13.37 14.44
C ARG A 155 -1.87 13.14 15.40
N MET A 156 -2.81 12.24 15.10
CA MET A 156 -3.91 11.88 16.00
C MET A 156 -3.36 11.23 17.27
N PRO A 157 -3.68 11.76 18.48
CA PRO A 157 -3.12 11.27 19.74
C PRO A 157 -3.39 9.78 20.00
N SER A 158 -4.55 9.28 19.58
CA SER A 158 -4.94 7.87 19.72
C SER A 158 -3.96 6.89 19.03
N ILE A 159 -3.33 7.30 17.92
CA ILE A 159 -2.33 6.48 17.20
C ILE A 159 -1.11 6.23 18.10
N SER A 160 -0.52 7.31 18.63
CA SER A 160 0.66 7.21 19.49
C SER A 160 0.37 6.47 20.80
N ALA A 161 -0.79 6.74 21.39
CA ALA A 161 -1.22 6.09 22.63
C ALA A 161 -1.42 4.57 22.44
N GLU A 162 -2.06 4.16 21.34
CA GLU A 162 -2.32 2.75 21.08
C GLU A 162 -1.03 2.00 20.71
N LEU A 163 -0.15 2.60 19.91
CA LEU A 163 1.17 2.02 19.61
C LEU A 163 2.01 1.85 20.87
N LEU A 164 2.03 2.84 21.77
CA LEU A 164 2.69 2.72 23.07
C LEU A 164 2.09 1.56 23.88
N ARG A 165 0.76 1.46 23.93
CA ARG A 165 0.06 0.42 24.68
C ARG A 165 0.41 -0.99 24.20
N VAL A 166 0.51 -1.21 22.87
CA VAL A 166 0.75 -2.54 22.32
C VAL A 166 2.22 -2.92 22.22
N SER A 167 3.11 -1.94 22.08
CA SER A 167 4.54 -2.16 21.91
C SER A 167 5.40 -1.93 23.14
N GLY A 168 4.88 -1.19 24.13
CA GLY A 168 5.65 -0.69 25.28
C GLY A 168 6.67 0.39 24.90
N LYS A 169 6.70 0.85 23.64
CA LYS A 169 7.68 1.82 23.12
C LYS A 169 6.99 3.12 22.72
N GLN A 170 7.57 4.25 23.15
CA GLN A 170 7.08 5.57 22.75
C GLN A 170 7.41 5.80 21.26
N PRO A 171 6.39 5.97 20.41
CA PRO A 171 6.63 6.31 19.00
C PRO A 171 7.31 7.68 18.84
N GLN A 172 8.14 7.82 17.82
CA GLN A 172 8.92 9.02 17.56
C GLN A 172 8.50 9.68 16.25
N GLN A 173 8.54 11.00 16.24
CA GLN A 173 8.41 11.84 15.05
C GLN A 173 9.73 12.57 14.87
N SER A 174 10.65 12.01 14.10
CA SER A 174 11.99 12.59 13.92
C SER A 174 12.06 13.65 12.81
N ILE A 175 11.10 13.64 11.89
CA ILE A 175 10.94 14.60 10.78
C ILE A 175 9.48 14.99 10.73
N SER A 176 9.17 16.16 10.13
CA SER A 176 7.77 16.49 9.84
C SER A 176 7.10 15.33 9.09
N PRO A 177 6.05 14.70 9.66
CA PRO A 177 5.41 13.54 9.04
C PRO A 177 4.94 13.79 7.60
N ASP A 178 4.61 15.04 7.28
CA ASP A 178 4.12 15.47 5.97
C ASP A 178 5.24 15.59 4.94
N GLU A 179 6.50 15.81 5.37
CA GLU A 179 7.65 16.08 4.51
C GLU A 179 8.58 14.86 4.35
N ALA A 180 8.46 13.85 5.21
CA ALA A 180 9.36 12.71 5.25
C ALA A 180 9.48 11.98 3.90
N VAL A 181 8.34 11.79 3.21
CA VAL A 181 8.30 11.13 1.90
C VAL A 181 9.03 11.96 0.83
N ALA A 182 8.80 13.29 0.81
CA ALA A 182 9.44 14.19 -0.15
C ALA A 182 10.97 14.24 0.05
N HIS A 183 11.42 14.34 1.30
CA HIS A 183 12.84 14.29 1.65
C HIS A 183 13.48 12.96 1.24
N GLY A 184 12.83 11.83 1.56
CA GLY A 184 13.28 10.49 1.16
C GLY A 184 13.40 10.34 -0.36
N ALA A 185 12.42 10.84 -1.10
CA ALA A 185 12.43 10.84 -2.56
C ALA A 185 13.58 11.69 -3.14
N ALA A 186 13.86 12.86 -2.57
CA ALA A 186 14.98 13.72 -2.97
C ALA A 186 16.32 13.05 -2.71
N ILE A 187 16.52 12.43 -1.53
CA ILE A 187 17.72 11.67 -1.20
C ILE A 187 17.91 10.51 -2.19
N ARG A 188 16.84 9.73 -2.45
CA ARG A 188 16.89 8.60 -3.40
C ARG A 188 17.24 9.06 -4.81
N ALA A 189 16.69 10.18 -5.28
CA ALA A 189 17.04 10.77 -6.57
C ALA A 189 18.53 11.15 -6.62
N GLY A 190 19.07 11.76 -5.56
CA GLY A 190 20.50 12.08 -5.43
C GLY A 190 21.37 10.85 -5.53
N LEU A 191 21.05 9.75 -4.83
CA LEU A 191 21.78 8.48 -4.89
C LEU A 191 21.78 7.88 -6.31
N ILE A 192 20.63 7.88 -6.99
CA ILE A 192 20.51 7.40 -8.37
C ILE A 192 21.37 8.22 -9.32
N LEU A 193 21.37 9.55 -9.20
CA LEU A 193 22.17 10.43 -10.03
C LEU A 193 23.68 10.27 -9.78
N ALA A 194 24.09 10.09 -8.52
CA ALA A 194 25.46 9.83 -8.15
C ALA A 194 25.99 8.52 -8.78
N ASN A 195 25.20 7.45 -8.67
CA ASN A 195 25.52 6.16 -9.28
C ASN A 195 25.62 6.25 -10.81
N LYS A 196 24.72 6.99 -11.47
CA LYS A 196 24.80 7.22 -12.94
C LYS A 196 26.05 7.98 -13.36
N ARG A 197 26.62 8.81 -12.49
CA ARG A 197 27.85 9.56 -12.72
C ARG A 197 29.10 8.79 -12.29
N GLY A 198 28.98 7.51 -11.96
CA GLY A 198 30.09 6.66 -11.53
C GLY A 198 30.64 6.98 -10.13
N LYS A 199 29.89 7.77 -9.34
CA LYS A 199 30.23 8.00 -7.92
C LYS A 199 29.67 6.86 -7.09
N THR A 200 30.51 6.16 -6.36
CA THR A 200 30.09 5.19 -5.35
C THR A 200 29.40 5.92 -4.20
N THR A 201 28.20 5.49 -3.86
CA THR A 201 27.50 5.94 -2.66
C THR A 201 27.59 4.85 -1.59
N GLU A 202 27.89 5.22 -0.37
CA GLU A 202 27.98 4.29 0.76
C GLU A 202 26.61 3.74 1.13
N ILE A 203 25.57 4.56 0.95
CA ILE A 203 24.18 4.18 1.28
C ILE A 203 23.63 3.13 0.31
N THR A 204 23.22 2.01 0.86
CA THR A 204 22.56 0.93 0.15
C THR A 204 21.14 0.73 0.69
N ILE A 205 20.15 0.73 -0.18
CA ILE A 205 18.74 0.51 0.19
C ILE A 205 18.27 -0.76 -0.51
N LYS A 206 17.84 -1.76 0.25
CA LYS A 206 17.24 -3.02 -0.24
C LYS A 206 15.79 -3.08 0.18
N ASN A 207 14.89 -3.08 -0.78
CA ASN A 207 13.45 -3.18 -0.56
C ASN A 207 12.96 -4.62 -0.75
N VAL A 208 11.75 -4.88 -0.26
CA VAL A 208 10.97 -6.08 -0.55
C VAL A 208 9.69 -5.68 -1.29
N ASN A 209 9.04 -6.63 -1.97
CA ASN A 209 7.71 -6.38 -2.53
C ASN A 209 6.65 -6.40 -1.42
N SER A 210 5.71 -5.46 -1.48
CA SER A 210 4.68 -5.27 -0.46
C SER A 210 3.60 -6.36 -0.50
N HIS A 211 3.29 -6.87 -1.69
CA HIS A 211 2.24 -7.85 -1.91
C HIS A 211 2.69 -8.96 -2.84
N SER A 212 2.13 -10.15 -2.66
CA SER A 212 2.38 -11.26 -3.57
C SER A 212 1.91 -10.92 -4.99
N LEU A 213 2.73 -11.25 -5.97
CA LEU A 213 2.40 -11.12 -7.39
C LEU A 213 2.09 -12.50 -7.97
N GLY A 214 0.94 -12.61 -8.61
CA GLY A 214 0.46 -13.87 -9.12
C GLY A 214 -0.17 -13.79 -10.51
N VAL A 215 -0.53 -14.95 -11.02
CA VAL A 215 -1.24 -15.13 -12.28
C VAL A 215 -2.52 -15.90 -12.04
N VAL A 216 -3.62 -15.43 -12.60
CA VAL A 216 -4.89 -16.14 -12.53
C VAL A 216 -4.83 -17.39 -13.40
N GLY A 217 -4.94 -18.53 -12.76
CA GLY A 217 -5.05 -19.84 -13.39
C GLY A 217 -6.36 -20.53 -13.02
N ILE A 218 -6.58 -21.72 -13.58
CA ILE A 218 -7.71 -22.57 -13.20
C ILE A 218 -7.17 -23.71 -12.33
N ASP A 219 -7.70 -23.85 -11.14
CA ASP A 219 -7.37 -24.97 -10.25
C ASP A 219 -7.80 -26.29 -10.88
N SER A 220 -6.89 -27.25 -10.94
CA SER A 220 -7.14 -28.53 -11.63
C SER A 220 -8.20 -29.39 -10.96
N LYS A 221 -8.38 -29.26 -9.64
CA LYS A 221 -9.33 -30.04 -8.86
C LYS A 221 -10.72 -29.39 -8.82
N THR A 222 -10.75 -28.09 -8.43
CA THR A 222 -12.01 -27.37 -8.22
C THR A 222 -12.59 -26.75 -9.47
N LYS A 223 -11.79 -26.63 -10.55
CA LYS A 223 -12.14 -25.93 -11.81
C LYS A 223 -12.48 -24.45 -11.63
N ARG A 224 -12.15 -23.85 -10.49
CA ARG A 224 -12.37 -22.42 -10.19
C ARG A 224 -11.11 -21.60 -10.48
N PRO A 225 -11.26 -20.31 -10.77
CA PRO A 225 -10.12 -19.40 -10.84
C PRO A 225 -9.33 -19.41 -9.53
N ARG A 226 -8.01 -19.36 -9.64
CA ARG A 226 -7.11 -19.33 -8.48
C ARG A 226 -5.92 -18.42 -8.78
N ASN A 227 -5.53 -17.64 -7.79
CA ASN A 227 -4.28 -16.89 -7.80
C ASN A 227 -3.09 -17.85 -7.66
N GLY A 228 -2.29 -17.94 -8.69
CA GLY A 228 -1.03 -18.70 -8.69
C GLY A 228 0.14 -17.78 -8.40
N ILE A 229 0.49 -17.58 -7.12
CA ILE A 229 1.56 -16.70 -6.69
C ILE A 229 2.87 -17.09 -7.37
N VAL A 230 3.54 -16.10 -7.98
CA VAL A 230 4.84 -16.23 -8.67
C VAL A 230 5.94 -15.60 -7.83
N ILE A 231 5.72 -14.42 -7.25
CA ILE A 231 6.60 -13.75 -6.30
C ILE A 231 5.82 -13.59 -4.99
N PRO A 232 6.19 -14.28 -3.92
CA PRO A 232 5.58 -14.07 -2.60
C PRO A 232 5.86 -12.66 -2.07
N ARG A 233 4.99 -12.14 -1.20
CA ARG A 233 5.23 -10.89 -0.46
C ARG A 233 6.54 -10.98 0.35
N ASN A 234 7.10 -9.84 0.68
CA ASN A 234 8.35 -9.70 1.42
C ASN A 234 9.56 -10.40 0.74
N THR A 235 9.48 -10.66 -0.57
CA THR A 235 10.63 -11.14 -1.35
C THR A 235 11.57 -9.97 -1.63
N PRO A 236 12.88 -10.08 -1.33
CA PRO A 236 13.87 -9.03 -1.62
C PRO A 236 13.93 -8.68 -3.11
N LEU A 237 14.05 -7.38 -3.40
CA LEU A 237 14.19 -6.85 -4.75
C LEU A 237 15.66 -6.50 -5.07
N PRO A 238 16.11 -6.63 -6.32
CA PRO A 238 15.36 -7.13 -7.47
C PRO A 238 15.23 -8.65 -7.46
N VAL A 239 14.15 -9.18 -8.06
CA VAL A 239 13.90 -10.63 -8.11
C VAL A 239 13.46 -11.08 -9.48
N VAL A 240 13.87 -12.32 -9.83
CA VAL A 240 13.37 -13.03 -11.00
C VAL A 240 12.79 -14.35 -10.53
N ALA A 241 11.49 -14.53 -10.73
CA ALA A 241 10.78 -15.76 -10.38
C ALA A 241 10.02 -16.30 -11.57
N LYS A 242 9.75 -17.61 -11.57
CA LYS A 242 8.99 -18.28 -12.62
C LYS A 242 8.05 -19.32 -12.06
N ARG A 243 6.93 -19.51 -12.77
CA ARG A 243 5.96 -20.56 -12.45
C ARG A 243 5.45 -21.20 -13.74
N LEU A 244 5.19 -22.51 -13.68
CA LEU A 244 4.61 -23.25 -14.77
C LEU A 244 3.10 -23.31 -14.62
N PHE A 245 2.42 -23.02 -15.71
CA PHE A 245 0.98 -23.19 -15.90
C PHE A 245 0.76 -24.20 -17.03
N LEU A 246 -0.43 -24.73 -17.14
CA LEU A 246 -0.77 -25.71 -18.17
C LEU A 246 -1.92 -25.20 -19.03
N THR A 247 -1.88 -25.44 -20.33
CA THR A 247 -3.02 -25.19 -21.22
C THR A 247 -4.21 -26.05 -20.81
N ASN A 248 -5.41 -25.47 -20.93
CA ASN A 248 -6.63 -26.16 -20.50
C ASN A 248 -7.22 -27.05 -21.61
N LYS A 249 -7.03 -26.67 -22.87
CA LYS A 249 -7.62 -27.34 -24.04
C LYS A 249 -6.55 -27.71 -25.07
N PRO A 250 -6.74 -28.77 -25.87
CA PRO A 250 -5.89 -29.01 -27.02
C PRO A 250 -6.12 -27.90 -28.06
N ASN A 251 -5.13 -27.66 -28.90
CA ASN A 251 -5.17 -26.65 -29.98
C ASN A 251 -5.54 -25.23 -29.51
N GLN A 252 -5.15 -24.87 -28.29
CA GLN A 252 -5.41 -23.54 -27.74
C GLN A 252 -4.59 -22.50 -28.54
N GLN A 253 -5.27 -21.59 -29.23
CA GLN A 253 -4.65 -20.61 -30.12
C GLN A 253 -4.11 -19.37 -29.42
N SER A 254 -4.61 -19.09 -28.21
CA SER A 254 -4.17 -17.96 -27.41
C SER A 254 -4.29 -18.23 -25.91
N ILE A 255 -3.51 -17.50 -25.12
CA ILE A 255 -3.55 -17.54 -23.65
C ILE A 255 -3.68 -16.13 -23.15
N LEU A 256 -4.70 -15.88 -22.32
CA LEU A 256 -4.82 -14.67 -21.52
C LEU A 256 -4.06 -14.90 -20.21
N VAL A 257 -3.06 -14.08 -19.94
CA VAL A 257 -2.33 -14.04 -18.68
C VAL A 257 -2.80 -12.80 -17.94
N GLN A 258 -3.62 -13.00 -16.92
CA GLN A 258 -4.12 -11.96 -16.03
C GLN A 258 -3.24 -11.94 -14.80
N ILE A 259 -2.65 -10.77 -14.49
CA ILE A 259 -1.71 -10.59 -13.41
C ILE A 259 -2.43 -9.88 -12.27
N VAL A 260 -2.28 -10.44 -11.08
CA VAL A 260 -2.93 -9.94 -9.86
C VAL A 260 -1.90 -9.73 -8.76
N GLU A 261 -2.22 -8.76 -7.89
CA GLU A 261 -1.46 -8.43 -6.68
C GLU A 261 -2.35 -8.69 -5.46
N GLY A 262 -1.89 -9.51 -4.53
CA GLY A 262 -2.61 -9.87 -3.30
C GLY A 262 -2.32 -11.28 -2.82
N GLU A 263 -2.72 -11.54 -1.57
CA GLU A 263 -2.41 -12.77 -0.83
C GLU A 263 -3.50 -13.84 -0.97
N SER A 264 -4.73 -13.45 -1.36
CA SER A 264 -5.85 -14.38 -1.45
C SER A 264 -5.66 -15.40 -2.56
N ASN A 265 -6.08 -16.64 -2.29
CA ASN A 265 -6.19 -17.67 -3.32
C ASN A 265 -7.30 -17.36 -4.34
N ASN A 266 -8.34 -16.60 -3.93
CA ASN A 266 -9.39 -16.15 -4.82
C ASN A 266 -8.92 -14.86 -5.54
N PRO A 267 -8.78 -14.85 -6.87
CA PRO A 267 -8.32 -13.67 -7.59
C PRO A 267 -9.27 -12.47 -7.52
N ASP A 268 -10.55 -12.66 -7.21
CA ASP A 268 -11.52 -11.57 -7.05
C ASP A 268 -11.23 -10.70 -5.81
N ASP A 269 -10.52 -11.27 -4.82
CA ASP A 269 -10.07 -10.56 -3.61
C ASP A 269 -8.71 -9.88 -3.82
N CYS A 270 -8.12 -10.01 -5.01
CA CYS A 270 -6.81 -9.44 -5.38
C CYS A 270 -7.00 -8.25 -6.33
N SER A 271 -6.03 -7.33 -6.32
CA SER A 271 -6.01 -6.22 -7.26
C SER A 271 -5.49 -6.69 -8.63
N GLN A 272 -6.25 -6.48 -9.70
CA GLN A 272 -5.75 -6.72 -11.05
C GLN A 272 -4.80 -5.61 -11.45
N ILE A 273 -3.53 -5.95 -11.72
CA ILE A 273 -2.49 -4.98 -12.10
C ILE A 273 -2.13 -5.01 -13.59
N GLY A 274 -2.64 -6.00 -14.32
CA GLY A 274 -2.45 -6.05 -15.76
C GLY A 274 -2.93 -7.34 -16.40
N LYS A 275 -2.98 -7.31 -17.74
CA LYS A 275 -3.30 -8.48 -18.55
C LYS A 275 -2.47 -8.47 -19.85
N CYS A 276 -2.06 -9.62 -20.31
CA CYS A 276 -1.44 -9.77 -21.62
C CYS A 276 -1.95 -11.03 -22.31
N THR A 277 -2.04 -10.98 -23.63
CA THR A 277 -2.50 -12.12 -24.45
C THR A 277 -1.34 -12.63 -25.28
N VAL A 278 -1.00 -13.90 -25.11
CA VAL A 278 -0.12 -14.63 -26.01
C VAL A 278 -0.98 -15.17 -27.14
N ALA A 279 -0.87 -14.59 -28.32
CA ALA A 279 -1.55 -15.03 -29.53
C ALA A 279 -0.63 -15.89 -30.42
N LYS A 280 -1.20 -16.52 -31.45
CA LYS A 280 -0.48 -17.34 -32.43
C LYS A 280 0.31 -18.49 -31.78
N MET A 281 -0.34 -19.21 -30.91
CA MET A 281 0.21 -20.43 -30.33
C MET A 281 0.48 -21.45 -31.43
N PRO A 282 1.50 -22.33 -31.28
CA PRO A 282 1.74 -23.39 -32.24
C PRO A 282 0.49 -24.24 -32.49
N ALA A 283 0.28 -24.63 -33.73
CA ALA A 283 -0.82 -25.56 -34.07
C ALA A 283 -0.56 -26.94 -33.43
N ASN A 284 -1.63 -27.67 -33.19
CA ASN A 284 -1.60 -29.04 -32.67
C ASN A 284 -0.96 -29.19 -31.25
N LEU A 285 -0.98 -28.14 -30.45
CA LEU A 285 -0.55 -28.24 -29.05
C LEU A 285 -1.50 -29.18 -28.27
N PRO A 286 -0.99 -30.19 -27.57
CA PRO A 286 -1.80 -31.02 -26.70
C PRO A 286 -2.35 -30.21 -25.51
N ALA A 287 -3.45 -30.67 -24.95
CA ALA A 287 -3.89 -30.19 -23.64
C ALA A 287 -2.78 -30.42 -22.61
N LYS A 288 -2.75 -29.56 -21.57
CA LYS A 288 -1.71 -29.58 -20.53
C LYS A 288 -0.30 -29.27 -21.03
N THR A 289 -0.15 -28.59 -22.17
CA THR A 289 1.14 -28.08 -22.59
C THR A 289 1.68 -27.07 -21.55
N PRO A 290 2.94 -27.22 -21.11
CA PRO A 290 3.52 -26.33 -20.11
C PRO A 290 3.78 -24.93 -20.66
N ILE A 291 3.33 -23.93 -19.92
CA ILE A 291 3.55 -22.51 -20.17
C ILE A 291 4.38 -21.96 -19.02
N GLU A 292 5.57 -21.47 -19.30
CA GLU A 292 6.41 -20.80 -18.31
C GLU A 292 6.03 -19.30 -18.27
N VAL A 293 5.59 -18.83 -17.13
CA VAL A 293 5.43 -17.39 -16.84
C VAL A 293 6.56 -16.98 -15.91
N ARG A 294 7.36 -16.00 -16.36
CA ARG A 294 8.49 -15.46 -15.64
C ARG A 294 8.23 -14.00 -15.34
N PHE A 295 8.40 -13.63 -14.06
CA PHE A 295 8.38 -12.27 -13.56
C PHE A 295 9.80 -11.79 -13.27
N LYS A 296 10.16 -10.61 -13.77
CA LYS A 296 11.33 -9.84 -13.38
C LYS A 296 10.84 -8.57 -12.71
N TYR A 297 11.02 -8.46 -11.39
CA TYR A 297 10.60 -7.30 -10.63
C TYR A 297 11.84 -6.54 -10.14
N GLU A 298 11.94 -5.29 -10.56
CA GLU A 298 13.11 -4.44 -10.33
C GLU A 298 12.88 -3.51 -9.12
N GLU A 299 13.96 -2.97 -8.55
CA GLU A 299 13.91 -2.05 -7.39
C GLU A 299 13.08 -0.78 -7.64
N ASN A 300 12.96 -0.37 -8.91
CA ASN A 300 12.18 0.80 -9.32
C ASN A 300 10.67 0.52 -9.48
N GLY A 301 10.20 -0.66 -9.06
CA GLY A 301 8.81 -1.07 -9.18
C GLY A 301 8.39 -1.53 -10.57
N ARG A 302 9.34 -1.68 -11.52
CA ARG A 302 9.05 -2.16 -12.88
C ARG A 302 8.89 -3.67 -12.88
N LEU A 303 7.72 -4.15 -13.29
CA LEU A 303 7.45 -5.57 -13.48
C LEU A 303 7.47 -5.93 -14.97
N THR A 304 8.41 -6.81 -15.34
CA THR A 304 8.45 -7.39 -16.68
C THR A 304 7.94 -8.83 -16.63
N VAL A 305 6.90 -9.12 -17.41
CA VAL A 305 6.34 -10.46 -17.55
C VAL A 305 6.76 -11.07 -18.87
N THR A 306 7.32 -12.26 -18.79
CA THR A 306 7.67 -13.05 -19.99
C THR A 306 6.88 -14.35 -19.96
N VAL A 307 6.20 -14.66 -21.05
CA VAL A 307 5.44 -15.90 -21.21
C VAL A 307 6.06 -16.70 -22.33
N GLN A 308 6.39 -17.96 -22.07
CA GLN A 308 7.00 -18.85 -23.04
C GLN A 308 6.29 -20.21 -23.06
N VAL A 309 5.93 -20.66 -24.23
CA VAL A 309 5.43 -22.02 -24.46
C VAL A 309 6.61 -22.96 -24.52
N ARG A 310 6.70 -23.95 -23.64
CA ARG A 310 7.78 -24.95 -23.66
C ARG A 310 7.76 -25.75 -24.96
N GLY A 311 8.93 -25.93 -25.56
CA GLY A 311 9.06 -26.66 -26.82
C GLY A 311 8.76 -25.83 -28.06
N SER A 312 8.55 -24.51 -27.93
CA SER A 312 8.37 -23.60 -29.05
C SER A 312 9.23 -22.33 -28.89
N ASN A 313 9.51 -21.69 -30.03
CA ASN A 313 10.18 -20.39 -30.05
C ASN A 313 9.23 -19.21 -29.68
N ASN A 314 7.94 -19.51 -29.45
CA ASN A 314 6.96 -18.49 -29.14
C ASN A 314 7.21 -17.96 -27.72
N ARG A 315 7.71 -16.72 -27.67
CA ARG A 315 8.00 -15.96 -26.46
C ARG A 315 7.36 -14.59 -26.56
N LEU A 316 6.50 -14.26 -25.60
CA LEU A 316 5.97 -12.93 -25.42
C LEU A 316 6.68 -12.27 -24.24
N LYS A 317 7.18 -11.07 -24.44
CA LYS A 317 7.66 -10.21 -23.37
C LYS A 317 6.70 -9.03 -23.25
N HIS A 318 6.13 -8.84 -22.08
CA HIS A 318 5.24 -7.72 -21.78
C HIS A 318 5.78 -6.97 -20.57
N GLU A 319 5.87 -5.66 -20.69
CA GLU A 319 6.26 -4.78 -19.59
C GLU A 319 4.99 -4.17 -19.01
N LEU A 320 4.73 -4.45 -17.73
CA LEU A 320 3.63 -3.84 -17.02
C LEU A 320 4.11 -2.51 -16.43
N LYS A 321 3.39 -1.47 -16.80
CA LYS A 321 3.38 -0.21 -16.08
C LYS A 321 2.11 -0.23 -15.22
N ARG A 322 2.21 0.09 -13.94
CA ARG A 322 1.01 0.30 -13.11
C ARG A 322 0.17 1.40 -13.75
N GLU A 323 -1.14 1.24 -13.78
CA GLU A 323 -2.07 2.18 -14.42
C GLU A 323 -1.94 3.62 -13.90
N ASN A 324 -1.45 3.80 -12.67
CA ASN A 324 -1.20 5.11 -12.05
C ASN A 324 0.24 5.64 -12.25
N SER A 325 1.10 4.98 -13.03
CA SER A 325 2.42 5.52 -13.34
C SER A 325 2.33 6.50 -14.51
N LEU A 326 2.92 7.69 -14.32
CA LEU A 326 3.04 8.70 -15.37
C LEU A 326 3.70 8.08 -16.61
N THR A 327 3.13 8.32 -17.78
CA THR A 327 3.74 7.89 -19.05
C THR A 327 5.01 8.67 -19.32
N LEU A 328 5.91 8.14 -20.17
CA LEU A 328 7.10 8.87 -20.59
C LEU A 328 6.75 10.22 -21.25
N GLU A 329 5.63 10.30 -21.97
CA GLU A 329 5.12 11.54 -22.58
C GLU A 329 4.66 12.54 -21.52
N GLN A 330 3.95 12.09 -20.48
CA GLN A 330 3.57 12.93 -19.35
C GLN A 330 4.80 13.45 -18.59
N LEU A 331 5.82 12.60 -18.39
CA LEU A 331 7.08 13.00 -17.75
C LEU A 331 7.91 13.97 -18.63
N GLN A 332 7.80 13.88 -19.96
CA GLN A 332 8.46 14.80 -20.89
C GLN A 332 7.74 16.15 -20.99
N GLY A 333 6.44 16.18 -20.77
CA GLY A 333 5.65 17.43 -20.73
C GLY A 333 5.90 18.31 -19.49
N TRP A 334 6.69 17.82 -18.52
CA TRP A 334 7.10 18.55 -17.32
C TRP A 334 8.54 19.11 -17.42
N LYS A 335 9.15 19.04 -18.59
CA LYS A 335 10.39 19.74 -18.94
C LYS A 335 10.04 21.04 -19.66
#